data_1e9608a1edeea95ac0072f2d1af83802
#
_entry.id   1e9608a1edeea95ac0072f2d1af83802
#
_cell.length_a   1.000
_cell.length_b   1.000
_cell.length_c   1.000
_cell.angle_alpha   90.00
_cell.angle_beta   90.00
_cell.angle_gamma   90.00
#
_symmetry.space_group_name_H-M   'P 1'
#
loop_
_entity.id
_entity.type
_entity.pdbx_description
1 polymer ?
#
loop_
_entity_poly.entity_id
_entity_poly.type
_entity_poly.pdbx_seq_one_letter_code
_entity_poly.pdbx_strand_id
1 'polypeptide(L)'
;MSDFTKIPMKTPLVEMDGDEMTRVIWKMIKDILLTPYVDLKTEYYDLGLEHREATKDQVTIDSAEATKKYGVAVKCATITPNAARVKEYNLTEMWLSLIHI
;
A
#
# COMPACT_ATOMS: atom_id res chain seq x y z
N MET A 1 16.70 -8.61 -23.38
CA MET A 1 15.52 -9.18 -22.73
C MET A 1 14.34 -9.35 -23.65
N SER A 2 14.59 -9.24 -24.94
CA SER A 2 13.53 -9.34 -25.96
C SER A 2 12.79 -10.68 -25.97
N ASP A 3 13.45 -11.75 -25.53
CA ASP A 3 12.88 -13.10 -25.57
C ASP A 3 12.17 -13.51 -24.28
N PHE A 4 12.20 -12.64 -23.26
CA PHE A 4 11.57 -12.97 -22.00
C PHE A 4 10.08 -12.65 -22.02
N THR A 5 9.27 -13.66 -21.77
CA THR A 5 7.83 -13.48 -21.61
C THR A 5 7.51 -13.29 -20.14
N LYS A 6 6.82 -12.19 -19.82
CA LYS A 6 6.45 -11.91 -18.43
C LYS A 6 5.53 -12.98 -17.86
N ILE A 7 5.73 -13.29 -16.58
CA ILE A 7 4.91 -14.26 -15.88
C ILE A 7 3.51 -13.66 -15.65
N PRO A 8 2.44 -14.32 -16.14
CA PRO A 8 1.09 -13.79 -15.95
C PRO A 8 0.61 -13.98 -14.52
N MET A 9 -0.24 -13.07 -14.07
CA MET A 9 -0.90 -13.17 -12.77
C MET A 9 -2.38 -13.50 -12.97
N LYS A 10 -2.87 -14.48 -12.22
CA LYS A 10 -4.30 -14.85 -12.24
C LYS A 10 -5.12 -13.93 -11.35
N THR A 11 -4.59 -13.61 -10.20
CA THR A 11 -5.27 -12.80 -9.20
C THR A 11 -4.51 -11.49 -9.00
N PRO A 12 -5.21 -10.34 -8.94
CA PRO A 12 -4.53 -9.09 -8.65
C PRO A 12 -3.88 -9.12 -7.26
N LEU A 13 -2.72 -8.49 -7.15
CA LEU A 13 -2.06 -8.26 -5.88
C LEU A 13 -2.64 -6.98 -5.27
N VAL A 14 -3.13 -7.04 -4.06
CA VAL A 14 -3.54 -5.84 -3.34
C VAL A 14 -2.27 -5.13 -2.89
N GLU A 15 -2.09 -3.92 -3.39
CA GLU A 15 -0.89 -3.13 -3.15
C GLU A 15 -1.22 -2.02 -2.17
N MET A 16 -0.68 -2.11 -0.96
CA MET A 16 -0.90 -1.12 0.08
C MET A 16 0.35 -0.27 0.23
N ASP A 17 0.36 0.88 -0.40
CA ASP A 17 1.48 1.80 -0.34
C ASP A 17 1.55 2.44 1.05
N GLY A 18 2.74 2.85 1.44
CA GLY A 18 3.00 3.32 2.79
C GLY A 18 3.52 4.75 2.84
N ASP A 19 4.26 5.03 3.89
CA ASP A 19 4.79 6.36 4.16
C ASP A 19 6.30 6.41 3.97
N GLU A 20 6.79 7.60 3.70
CA GLU A 20 8.21 7.94 3.70
C GLU A 20 9.04 7.00 2.81
N MET A 21 10.10 6.43 3.38
CA MET A 21 11.08 5.64 2.65
C MET A 21 10.51 4.34 2.08
N THR A 22 9.54 3.73 2.75
CA THR A 22 8.97 2.47 2.29
C THR A 22 8.22 2.64 0.97
N ARG A 23 7.58 3.77 0.76
CA ARG A 23 6.92 4.12 -0.49
C ARG A 23 7.92 4.19 -1.64
N VAL A 24 9.06 4.81 -1.41
CA VAL A 24 10.14 4.93 -2.41
C VAL A 24 10.74 3.56 -2.71
N ILE A 25 11.05 2.79 -1.69
CA ILE A 25 11.64 1.45 -1.84
C ILE A 25 10.70 0.52 -2.58
N TRP A 26 9.42 0.54 -2.26
CA TRP A 26 8.43 -0.30 -2.92
C TRP A 26 8.31 0.03 -4.41
N LYS A 27 8.33 1.32 -4.75
CA LYS A 27 8.34 1.74 -6.14
C LYS A 27 9.56 1.20 -6.88
N MET A 28 10.73 1.25 -6.28
CA MET A 28 11.96 0.72 -6.85
C MET A 28 11.86 -0.80 -7.06
N ILE A 29 11.32 -1.52 -6.08
CA ILE A 29 11.13 -2.96 -6.19
C ILE A 29 10.21 -3.30 -7.37
N LYS A 30 9.11 -2.60 -7.51
CA LYS A 30 8.20 -2.81 -8.65
C LYS A 30 8.89 -2.54 -9.97
N ASP A 31 9.55 -1.40 -10.10
CA ASP A 31 10.11 -0.95 -11.37
C ASP A 31 11.31 -1.79 -11.82
N ILE A 32 12.11 -2.26 -10.89
CA ILE A 32 13.38 -2.94 -11.19
C ILE A 32 13.26 -4.46 -11.12
N LEU A 33 12.55 -4.98 -10.13
CA LEU A 33 12.52 -6.41 -9.84
C LEU A 33 11.25 -7.12 -10.28
N LEU A 34 10.11 -6.44 -10.32
CA LEU A 34 8.83 -7.09 -10.62
C LEU A 34 8.33 -6.81 -12.03
N THR A 35 8.16 -5.55 -12.37
CA THR A 35 7.56 -5.16 -13.66
C THR A 35 8.30 -5.73 -14.88
N PRO A 36 9.64 -5.81 -14.90
CA PRO A 36 10.33 -6.40 -16.05
C PRO A 36 10.09 -7.90 -16.22
N TYR A 37 9.71 -8.61 -15.17
CA TYR A 37 9.62 -10.08 -15.19
C TYR A 37 8.21 -10.61 -15.00
N VAL A 38 7.32 -9.84 -14.40
CA VAL A 38 5.95 -10.24 -14.09
C VAL A 38 4.99 -9.27 -14.75
N ASP A 39 3.94 -9.82 -15.38
CA ASP A 39 2.81 -9.00 -15.86
C ASP A 39 1.99 -8.59 -14.63
N LEU A 40 2.51 -7.60 -13.92
CA LEU A 40 2.01 -7.23 -12.60
C LEU A 40 0.64 -6.59 -12.67
N LYS A 41 -0.33 -7.23 -12.04
CA LYS A 41 -1.68 -6.70 -11.89
C LYS A 41 -1.88 -6.36 -10.43
N THR A 42 -2.17 -5.11 -10.14
CA THR A 42 -2.35 -4.65 -8.76
C THR A 42 -3.66 -3.92 -8.59
N GLU A 43 -4.19 -4.01 -7.38
CA GLU A 43 -5.25 -3.15 -6.92
C GLU A 43 -4.63 -2.24 -5.87
N TYR A 44 -4.44 -0.98 -6.23
CA TYR A 44 -3.62 -0.02 -5.49
C TYR A 44 -4.43 0.73 -4.44
N TYR A 45 -3.90 0.75 -3.23
CA TYR A 45 -4.43 1.54 -2.12
C TYR A 45 -3.31 2.35 -1.51
N ASP A 46 -3.50 3.66 -1.44
CA ASP A 46 -2.53 4.55 -0.82
C ASP A 46 -2.83 4.65 0.68
N LEU A 47 -2.02 3.97 1.49
CA LEU A 47 -2.12 4.04 2.94
C LEU A 47 -1.19 5.09 3.55
N GLY A 48 -0.67 6.00 2.73
CA GLY A 48 0.08 7.13 3.22
C GLY A 48 -0.76 7.97 4.18
N LEU A 49 -0.09 8.59 5.13
CA LEU A 49 -0.77 9.32 6.20
C LEU A 49 -1.71 10.41 5.68
N GLU A 50 -1.26 11.14 4.64
CA GLU A 50 -2.08 12.20 4.04
C GLU A 50 -3.36 11.65 3.42
N HIS A 51 -3.28 10.52 2.73
CA HIS A 51 -4.44 9.91 2.10
C HIS A 51 -5.39 9.32 3.13
N ARG A 52 -4.86 8.72 4.19
CA ARG A 52 -5.69 8.24 5.30
C ARG A 52 -6.45 9.38 5.97
N GLU A 53 -5.80 10.52 6.14
CA GLU A 53 -6.45 11.72 6.66
C GLU A 53 -7.54 12.21 5.71
N ALA A 54 -7.25 12.28 4.41
CA ALA A 54 -8.20 12.74 3.41
C ALA A 54 -9.45 11.86 3.33
N THR A 55 -9.30 10.56 3.55
CA THR A 55 -10.42 9.60 3.51
C THR A 55 -10.99 9.27 4.88
N LYS A 56 -10.50 9.89 5.93
CA LYS A 56 -10.85 9.57 7.32
C LYS A 56 -10.70 8.07 7.60
N ASP A 57 -9.56 7.53 7.18
CA ASP A 57 -9.15 6.13 7.34
C ASP A 57 -10.01 5.11 6.57
N GLN A 58 -10.88 5.56 5.67
CA GLN A 58 -11.70 4.64 4.87
C GLN A 58 -10.82 3.77 3.97
N VAL A 59 -9.72 4.30 3.44
CA VAL A 59 -8.80 3.55 2.58
C VAL A 59 -8.22 2.34 3.29
N THR A 60 -7.98 2.42 4.60
CA THR A 60 -7.47 1.30 5.39
C THR A 60 -8.47 0.15 5.40
N ILE A 61 -9.75 0.46 5.59
CA ILE A 61 -10.82 -0.52 5.57
C ILE A 61 -10.98 -1.13 4.18
N ASP A 62 -10.99 -0.29 3.15
CA ASP A 62 -11.14 -0.74 1.76
C ASP A 62 -10.02 -1.69 1.36
N SER A 63 -8.77 -1.39 1.76
CA SER A 63 -7.63 -2.26 1.45
C SER A 63 -7.71 -3.60 2.19
N ALA A 64 -8.18 -3.59 3.42
CA ALA A 64 -8.38 -4.83 4.19
C ALA A 64 -9.46 -5.71 3.55
N GLU A 65 -10.55 -5.12 3.10
CA GLU A 65 -11.62 -5.86 2.41
C GLU A 65 -11.15 -6.42 1.08
N ALA A 66 -10.36 -5.65 0.31
CA ALA A 66 -9.78 -6.12 -0.94
C ALA A 66 -8.84 -7.30 -0.70
N THR A 67 -8.05 -7.26 0.37
CA THR A 67 -7.16 -8.36 0.75
C THR A 67 -7.97 -9.62 1.06
N LYS A 68 -9.07 -9.47 1.76
CA LYS A 68 -9.97 -10.60 2.03
C LYS A 68 -10.55 -11.17 0.75
N LYS A 69 -10.91 -10.32 -0.19
CA LYS A 69 -11.48 -10.74 -1.48
C LYS A 69 -10.47 -11.48 -2.35
N TYR A 70 -9.25 -10.95 -2.49
CA TYR A 70 -8.26 -11.50 -3.40
C TYR A 70 -7.30 -12.48 -2.75
N GLY A 71 -7.16 -12.45 -1.44
CA GLY A 71 -6.36 -13.41 -0.69
C GLY A 71 -4.86 -13.17 -0.68
N VAL A 72 -4.36 -12.11 -1.32
CA VAL A 72 -2.94 -11.79 -1.36
C VAL A 72 -2.73 -10.29 -1.37
N ALA A 73 -1.79 -9.83 -0.57
CA ALA A 73 -1.46 -8.41 -0.48
C ALA A 73 0.00 -8.21 -0.15
N VAL A 74 0.51 -7.06 -0.55
CA VAL A 74 1.79 -6.54 -0.04
C VAL A 74 1.50 -5.21 0.64
N LYS A 75 2.07 -5.04 1.82
CA LYS A 75 1.87 -3.83 2.60
C LYS A 75 3.21 -3.19 2.93
N CYS A 76 3.35 -1.93 2.57
CA CYS A 76 4.47 -1.11 2.99
C CYS A 76 4.26 -0.60 4.42
N ALA A 77 5.34 -0.28 5.11
CA ALA A 77 5.23 0.28 6.45
C ALA A 77 4.50 1.62 6.43
N THR A 78 3.64 1.81 7.40
CA THR A 78 2.86 3.04 7.55
C THR A 78 3.17 3.68 8.90
N ILE A 79 2.99 5.00 8.97
CA ILE A 79 3.11 5.72 10.23
C ILE A 79 1.85 5.47 11.06
N THR A 80 2.05 5.00 12.30
CA THR A 80 0.96 4.95 13.27
C THR A 80 1.00 6.25 14.05
N PRO A 81 0.07 7.20 13.80
CA PRO A 81 0.18 8.50 14.42
C PRO A 81 -0.09 8.43 15.93
N ASN A 82 0.84 8.98 16.68
CA ASN A 82 0.65 9.28 18.09
C ASN A 82 0.26 10.76 18.22
N ALA A 83 0.11 11.24 19.46
CA ALA A 83 -0.29 12.64 19.69
C ALA A 83 0.66 13.65 19.01
N ALA A 84 1.97 13.39 19.05
CA ALA A 84 2.95 14.26 18.41
C ALA A 84 2.80 14.26 16.88
N ARG A 85 2.56 13.10 16.28
CA ARG A 85 2.36 12.98 14.83
C ARG A 85 1.06 13.63 14.38
N VAL A 86 -0.01 13.51 15.17
CA VAL A 86 -1.27 14.19 14.90
C VAL A 86 -1.05 15.70 14.81
N LYS A 87 -0.28 16.26 15.73
CA LYS A 87 0.04 17.68 15.72
C LYS A 87 0.95 18.06 14.55
N GLU A 88 2.00 17.27 14.29
CA GLU A 88 2.98 17.52 13.23
C GLU A 88 2.33 17.54 11.85
N TYR A 89 1.44 16.59 11.56
CA TYR A 89 0.79 16.47 10.27
C TYR A 89 -0.59 17.12 10.22
N ASN A 90 -1.00 17.78 11.28
CA ASN A 90 -2.31 18.45 11.37
C ASN A 90 -3.48 17.50 11.09
N LEU A 91 -3.44 16.34 11.73
CA LEU A 91 -4.47 15.31 11.55
C LEU A 91 -5.68 15.55 12.46
N THR A 92 -6.83 15.04 12.05
CA THR A 92 -8.05 15.13 12.88
C THR A 92 -8.07 14.07 13.97
N GLU A 93 -7.47 12.91 13.71
CA GLU A 93 -7.47 11.78 14.65
C GLU A 93 -6.18 10.96 14.56
N MET A 94 -5.97 10.09 15.54
CA MET A 94 -4.93 9.06 15.46
C MET A 94 -5.51 7.84 14.72
N TRP A 95 -5.19 7.72 13.44
CA TRP A 95 -5.70 6.63 12.62
C TRP A 95 -5.07 5.30 13.04
N LEU A 96 -5.86 4.22 13.04
CA LEU A 96 -5.42 2.91 13.47
C LEU A 96 -4.49 2.26 12.45
N SER A 97 -3.61 1.38 12.96
CA SER A 97 -2.80 0.51 12.12
C SER A 97 -3.66 -0.63 11.56
N LEU A 98 -3.30 -1.15 10.38
CA LEU A 98 -3.98 -2.29 9.76
C LEU A 98 -3.98 -3.54 10.66
N ILE A 99 -3.01 -3.70 11.53
CA ILE A 99 -2.97 -4.85 12.43
C ILE A 99 -4.11 -4.85 13.45
N HIS A 100 -4.79 -3.73 13.60
CA HIS A 100 -5.92 -3.59 14.54
C HIS A 100 -7.29 -3.72 13.87
N ILE A 101 -7.29 -4.07 12.58
CA ILE A 101 -8.53 -4.23 11.80
C ILE A 101 -8.91 -5.73 11.64
#